data_436ec60b5ecf5593bcfa732d1e2fb6b7
#
_entry.id   436ec60b5ecf5593bcfa732d1e2fb6b7
#
_cell.length_a   1.000
_cell.length_b   1.000
_cell.length_c   1.000
_cell.angle_alpha   90.00
_cell.angle_beta   90.00
_cell.angle_gamma   90.00
#
_symmetry.space_group_name_H-M   'P 1'
#
loop_
_entity.id
_entity.type
_entity.pdbx_description
1 polymer ?
#
loop_
_entity_poly.entity_id
_entity_poly.type
_entity_poly.pdbx_seq_one_letter_code
_entity_poly.pdbx_strand_id
1 'polypeptide(L)'
;MNENEHKAGSVADQKNKIRERYKGVSLDELDVIPALPQEDIFAVENEQRVAVYARVSTDDPRQTSSYELQKNHYHDVISKSPNWKLVQIYADEGISGTSLQHRDQFKLMIEDCKQGKIDLIVTKSVSRFARNVVDCIGYVRELLALPHPVGVFFETERLNTFDPKSEMVLSFMATLAQEESHTKSEIMNASIEMRFRRGIFLTPILLGYDHDEDGNLVINEEEAKIVKLIFMMYLNGCTCQEIADTLTELGCMTKKGNTVWSPGSILQILQNERHCGDVLAHKTYTPNYLNHKSKKNMQNRPQYRKRNHHEAIKG
;
A
#
# COMPACT_ATOMS: atom_id res chain seq x y z
N MET A 1 49.99 -7.93 36.86
CA MET A 1 49.41 -9.26 37.20
C MET A 1 47.92 -9.20 36.90
N ASN A 2 47.49 -10.07 36.06
CA ASN A 2 46.40 -9.95 35.09
C ASN A 2 44.98 -10.05 35.67
N GLU A 3 44.19 -9.01 35.51
CA GLU A 3 42.73 -9.04 35.71
C GLU A 3 41.96 -9.98 34.74
N ASN A 4 42.63 -10.42 33.66
CA ASN A 4 42.04 -11.32 32.66
C ASN A 4 42.01 -12.83 33.08
N GLU A 5 42.85 -13.25 33.98
CA GLU A 5 42.87 -14.64 34.46
C GLU A 5 41.72 -14.94 35.43
N HIS A 6 41.28 -13.96 36.23
CA HIS A 6 40.14 -14.14 37.16
C HIS A 6 38.78 -14.22 36.43
N LYS A 7 38.64 -13.59 35.26
CA LYS A 7 37.38 -13.70 34.48
C LYS A 7 37.23 -15.00 33.71
N ALA A 8 38.35 -15.59 33.27
CA ALA A 8 38.32 -16.85 32.52
C ALA A 8 37.93 -18.06 33.45
N GLY A 9 38.36 -18.07 34.70
CA GLY A 9 37.96 -19.06 35.68
C GLY A 9 36.44 -19.02 36.02
N SER A 10 35.87 -17.82 36.12
CA SER A 10 34.44 -17.62 36.37
C SER A 10 33.51 -18.12 35.25
N VAL A 11 33.91 -17.99 34.01
CA VAL A 11 33.12 -18.42 32.82
C VAL A 11 33.22 -19.95 32.65
N ALA A 12 34.39 -20.53 32.90
CA ALA A 12 34.57 -21.98 32.86
C ALA A 12 33.79 -22.71 34.01
N ASP A 13 33.78 -22.12 35.20
CA ASP A 13 33.00 -22.62 36.33
C ASP A 13 31.48 -22.48 36.09
N GLN A 14 31.03 -21.41 35.51
CA GLN A 14 29.62 -21.29 35.13
C GLN A 14 29.21 -22.32 34.05
N LYS A 15 30.03 -22.54 33.03
CA LYS A 15 29.77 -23.60 32.05
C LYS A 15 29.78 -24.99 32.61
N ASN A 16 30.66 -25.28 33.54
CA ASN A 16 30.68 -26.60 34.25
C ASN A 16 29.47 -26.77 35.18
N LYS A 17 29.05 -25.75 35.94
CA LYS A 17 27.81 -25.79 36.73
C LYS A 17 26.56 -25.98 35.83
N ILE A 18 26.53 -25.39 34.66
CA ILE A 18 25.43 -25.62 33.70
C ILE A 18 25.49 -27.06 33.18
N ARG A 19 26.67 -27.59 32.81
CA ARG A 19 26.83 -28.99 32.38
C ARG A 19 26.49 -30.00 33.45
N GLU A 20 26.80 -29.73 34.73
CA GLU A 20 26.45 -30.57 35.84
C GLU A 20 24.94 -30.62 36.12
N ARG A 21 24.21 -29.53 35.91
CA ARG A 21 22.75 -29.53 35.96
C ARG A 21 22.08 -30.43 34.92
N TYR A 22 22.72 -30.69 33.82
CA TYR A 22 22.21 -31.58 32.75
C TYR A 22 22.70 -33.02 32.87
N LYS A 23 23.63 -33.31 33.81
CA LYS A 23 24.18 -34.66 34.02
C LYS A 23 23.39 -35.55 35.00
N GLY A 24 22.35 -35.07 35.59
CA GLY A 24 21.75 -35.73 36.73
C GLY A 24 20.28 -36.07 36.66
N VAL A 25 19.61 -35.88 35.50
CA VAL A 25 18.18 -36.25 35.42
C VAL A 25 18.13 -37.65 34.76
N SER A 26 17.79 -38.66 35.62
CA SER A 26 17.45 -40.00 35.12
C SER A 26 16.19 -39.89 34.26
N LEU A 27 16.20 -40.47 33.04
CA LEU A 27 15.02 -40.53 32.19
C LEU A 27 13.83 -41.24 32.88
N ASP A 28 14.10 -42.04 33.89
CA ASP A 28 13.11 -42.77 34.66
C ASP A 28 12.38 -41.88 35.71
N GLU A 29 12.89 -40.65 35.96
CA GLU A 29 12.27 -39.66 36.85
C GLU A 29 11.49 -38.58 36.08
N LEU A 30 11.39 -38.66 34.73
CA LEU A 30 10.67 -37.74 33.90
C LEU A 30 9.37 -38.39 33.43
N ASP A 31 8.25 -37.94 33.97
CA ASP A 31 6.94 -38.16 33.34
C ASP A 31 6.83 -37.34 32.05
N VAL A 32 7.07 -37.98 30.93
CA VAL A 32 6.85 -37.39 29.62
C VAL A 32 5.35 -37.46 29.35
N ILE A 33 4.67 -36.32 29.52
CA ILE A 33 3.31 -36.17 29.01
C ILE A 33 3.43 -36.01 27.50
N PRO A 34 3.00 -37.00 26.69
CA PRO A 34 3.09 -36.89 25.24
C PRO A 34 2.27 -35.68 24.77
N ALA A 35 2.80 -34.93 23.82
CA ALA A 35 2.00 -33.92 23.13
C ALA A 35 0.75 -34.59 22.56
N LEU A 36 -0.39 -33.96 22.73
CA LEU A 36 -1.60 -34.40 22.02
C LEU A 36 -1.24 -34.53 20.55
N PRO A 37 -1.62 -35.64 19.87
CA PRO A 37 -1.40 -35.76 18.44
C PRO A 37 -1.97 -34.51 17.80
N GLN A 38 -1.13 -33.78 17.05
CA GLN A 38 -1.65 -32.75 16.16
C GLN A 38 -2.52 -33.49 15.15
N GLU A 39 -3.82 -33.35 15.31
CA GLU A 39 -4.76 -33.85 14.32
C GLU A 39 -4.34 -33.24 12.99
N ASP A 40 -4.04 -34.11 12.03
CA ASP A 40 -3.81 -33.68 10.65
C ASP A 40 -5.16 -33.14 10.17
N ILE A 41 -5.31 -31.82 10.16
CA ILE A 41 -6.57 -31.11 9.86
C ILE A 41 -7.09 -31.46 8.47
N PHE A 42 -6.24 -32.04 7.60
CA PHE A 42 -6.63 -32.62 6.32
C PHE A 42 -7.08 -34.09 6.42
N ALA A 43 -6.68 -34.80 7.46
CA ALA A 43 -7.09 -36.16 7.71
C ALA A 43 -8.34 -36.24 8.59
N VAL A 44 -8.92 -35.09 8.99
CA VAL A 44 -10.06 -35.05 9.88
C VAL A 44 -11.30 -35.53 9.12
N GLU A 45 -11.90 -36.60 9.61
CA GLU A 45 -13.22 -37.10 9.20
C GLU A 45 -14.35 -36.09 9.52
N ASN A 46 -14.04 -34.98 10.18
CA ASN A 46 -15.01 -33.97 10.60
C ASN A 46 -15.32 -32.97 9.48
N GLU A 47 -16.59 -32.66 9.35
CA GLU A 47 -17.11 -31.65 8.43
C GLU A 47 -16.52 -30.27 8.77
N GLN A 48 -15.77 -29.63 7.83
CA GLN A 48 -15.22 -28.30 7.98
C GLN A 48 -16.20 -27.25 7.45
N ARG A 49 -16.49 -26.22 8.23
CA ARG A 49 -17.30 -25.07 7.85
C ARG A 49 -16.47 -24.11 7.02
N VAL A 50 -16.71 -24.08 5.71
CA VAL A 50 -15.92 -23.36 4.73
C VAL A 50 -16.61 -22.06 4.34
N ALA A 51 -15.89 -20.94 4.43
CA ALA A 51 -16.28 -19.67 3.85
C ALA A 51 -15.46 -19.41 2.57
N VAL A 52 -16.07 -18.76 1.60
CA VAL A 52 -15.38 -18.28 0.40
C VAL A 52 -15.24 -16.76 0.45
N TYR A 53 -14.04 -16.26 0.18
CA TYR A 53 -13.83 -14.85 -0.03
C TYR A 53 -13.47 -14.53 -1.49
N ALA A 54 -14.28 -13.66 -2.10
CA ALA A 54 -14.12 -13.26 -3.50
C ALA A 54 -14.03 -11.72 -3.63
N ARG A 55 -13.30 -11.25 -4.65
CA ARG A 55 -13.32 -9.84 -5.09
C ARG A 55 -13.77 -9.78 -6.54
N VAL A 56 -14.85 -9.06 -6.78
CA VAL A 56 -15.42 -8.82 -8.11
C VAL A 56 -15.16 -7.40 -8.55
N SER A 57 -14.72 -7.18 -9.80
CA SER A 57 -14.59 -5.85 -10.38
C SER A 57 -15.90 -5.44 -11.05
N THR A 58 -16.33 -4.19 -10.84
CA THR A 58 -17.61 -3.65 -11.35
C THR A 58 -17.46 -2.85 -12.66
N ASP A 59 -16.23 -2.75 -13.21
CA ASP A 59 -15.95 -1.85 -14.33
C ASP A 59 -16.50 -2.30 -15.71
N ASP A 60 -17.13 -3.48 -15.82
CA ASP A 60 -17.70 -3.97 -17.07
C ASP A 60 -19.11 -4.58 -16.85
N PRO A 61 -20.16 -4.09 -17.53
CA PRO A 61 -21.52 -4.67 -17.46
C PRO A 61 -21.61 -6.15 -17.83
N ARG A 62 -20.60 -6.69 -18.51
CA ARG A 62 -20.47 -8.13 -18.81
C ARG A 62 -20.03 -8.96 -17.58
N GLN A 63 -19.70 -8.32 -16.48
CA GLN A 63 -19.11 -8.96 -15.29
C GLN A 63 -20.16 -9.37 -14.22
N THR A 64 -21.44 -9.06 -14.40
CA THR A 64 -22.50 -9.69 -13.62
C THR A 64 -22.45 -11.23 -13.82
N SER A 65 -22.08 -11.68 -15.02
CA SER A 65 -21.76 -13.08 -15.30
C SER A 65 -20.51 -13.60 -14.54
N SER A 66 -19.56 -12.71 -14.20
CA SER A 66 -18.34 -13.10 -13.50
C SER A 66 -18.57 -13.45 -12.03
N TYR A 67 -19.49 -12.78 -11.34
CA TYR A 67 -19.85 -13.13 -9.95
C TYR A 67 -20.56 -14.47 -9.88
N GLU A 68 -21.54 -14.69 -10.75
CA GLU A 68 -22.28 -15.95 -10.87
C GLU A 68 -21.34 -17.11 -11.24
N LEU A 69 -20.42 -16.88 -12.19
CA LEU A 69 -19.42 -17.88 -12.57
C LEU A 69 -18.46 -18.21 -11.42
N GLN A 70 -18.02 -17.21 -10.65
CA GLN A 70 -17.18 -17.44 -9.47
C GLN A 70 -17.95 -18.19 -8.38
N LYS A 71 -19.19 -17.85 -8.15
CA LYS A 71 -20.07 -18.54 -7.20
C LYS A 71 -20.24 -20.01 -7.58
N ASN A 72 -20.55 -20.29 -8.83
CA ASN A 72 -20.69 -21.65 -9.35
C ASN A 72 -19.37 -22.43 -9.26
N HIS A 73 -18.25 -21.80 -9.62
CA HIS A 73 -16.92 -22.39 -9.49
C HIS A 73 -16.64 -22.83 -8.04
N TYR A 74 -16.89 -21.95 -7.06
CA TYR A 74 -16.65 -22.29 -5.66
C TYR A 74 -17.64 -23.33 -5.12
N HIS A 75 -18.87 -23.34 -5.59
CA HIS A 75 -19.79 -24.44 -5.30
C HIS A 75 -19.24 -25.77 -5.82
N ASP A 76 -18.70 -25.79 -7.04
CA ASP A 76 -18.09 -26.99 -7.62
C ASP A 76 -16.82 -27.42 -6.89
N VAL A 77 -15.96 -26.46 -6.48
CA VAL A 77 -14.72 -26.76 -5.71
C VAL A 77 -15.06 -27.36 -4.36
N ILE A 78 -16.02 -26.80 -3.66
CA ILE A 78 -16.42 -27.26 -2.33
C ILE A 78 -17.16 -28.60 -2.43
N SER A 79 -18.02 -28.81 -3.42
CA SER A 79 -18.75 -30.07 -3.62
C SER A 79 -17.85 -31.27 -3.95
N LYS A 80 -16.64 -31.00 -4.48
CA LYS A 80 -15.61 -32.03 -4.73
C LYS A 80 -14.87 -32.48 -3.48
N SER A 81 -14.97 -31.72 -2.40
CA SER A 81 -14.31 -32.01 -1.12
C SER A 81 -15.34 -32.56 -0.15
N PRO A 82 -15.35 -33.87 0.15
CA PRO A 82 -16.43 -34.51 0.92
C PRO A 82 -16.59 -33.98 2.34
N ASN A 83 -15.52 -33.39 2.88
CA ASN A 83 -15.50 -32.90 4.27
C ASN A 83 -15.72 -31.36 4.35
N TRP A 84 -16.04 -30.70 3.24
CA TRP A 84 -16.24 -29.26 3.22
C TRP A 84 -17.73 -28.91 3.12
N LYS A 85 -18.20 -28.08 4.03
CA LYS A 85 -19.55 -27.53 4.03
C LYS A 85 -19.50 -26.02 3.82
N LEU A 86 -20.03 -25.54 2.73
CA LEU A 86 -20.13 -24.11 2.47
C LEU A 86 -21.04 -23.43 3.48
N VAL A 87 -20.50 -22.48 4.23
CA VAL A 87 -21.26 -21.63 5.16
C VAL A 87 -21.77 -20.39 4.41
N GLN A 88 -20.86 -19.63 3.80
CA GLN A 88 -21.19 -18.38 3.14
C GLN A 88 -20.11 -17.97 2.13
N ILE A 89 -20.54 -17.20 1.11
CA ILE A 89 -19.65 -16.52 0.18
C ILE A 89 -19.66 -15.03 0.51
N TYR A 90 -18.51 -14.50 0.88
CA TYR A 90 -18.28 -13.08 1.14
C TYR A 90 -17.65 -12.45 -0.11
N ALA A 91 -18.33 -11.48 -0.70
CA ALA A 91 -17.86 -10.83 -1.91
C ALA A 91 -17.81 -9.32 -1.75
N ASP A 92 -16.63 -8.74 -1.93
CA ASP A 92 -16.44 -7.30 -1.99
C ASP A 92 -16.30 -6.84 -3.44
N GLU A 93 -16.93 -5.72 -3.77
CA GLU A 93 -16.75 -5.07 -5.06
C GLU A 93 -15.38 -4.40 -5.14
N GLY A 94 -14.60 -4.80 -6.14
CA GLY A 94 -13.27 -4.29 -6.38
C GLY A 94 -13.28 -2.97 -7.13
N ILE A 95 -13.61 -1.85 -6.48
CA ILE A 95 -13.33 -0.53 -7.02
C ILE A 95 -11.81 -0.32 -7.01
N SER A 96 -11.26 0.17 -8.13
CA SER A 96 -9.82 0.31 -8.39
C SER A 96 -9.03 0.96 -7.23
N GLY A 97 -8.08 0.24 -6.75
CA GLY A 97 -6.74 0.68 -6.28
C GLY A 97 -6.58 1.42 -4.96
N THR A 98 -7.48 2.21 -4.41
CA THR A 98 -7.09 3.20 -3.39
C THR A 98 -7.89 3.24 -2.08
N SER A 99 -9.01 2.54 -1.92
CA SER A 99 -9.85 2.69 -0.73
C SER A 99 -9.91 1.45 0.16
N LEU A 100 -9.41 1.57 1.41
CA LEU A 100 -9.62 0.62 2.52
C LEU A 100 -11.08 0.60 2.99
N GLN A 101 -11.88 1.58 2.57
CA GLN A 101 -13.19 1.86 3.16
C GLN A 101 -14.31 0.90 2.73
N HIS A 102 -14.11 0.05 1.70
CA HIS A 102 -15.17 -0.75 1.10
C HIS A 102 -14.87 -2.27 1.10
N ARG A 103 -14.30 -2.81 2.20
CA ARG A 103 -14.15 -4.26 2.40
C ARG A 103 -15.03 -4.74 3.54
N ASP A 104 -16.31 -4.41 3.46
CA ASP A 104 -17.24 -4.68 4.56
C ASP A 104 -17.54 -6.17 4.67
N GLN A 105 -17.56 -6.89 3.54
CA GLN A 105 -17.73 -8.34 3.54
C GLN A 105 -16.51 -9.06 4.10
N PHE A 106 -15.30 -8.58 3.81
CA PHE A 106 -14.08 -9.11 4.43
C PHE A 106 -14.09 -8.94 5.96
N LYS A 107 -14.48 -7.75 6.45
CA LYS A 107 -14.57 -7.49 7.89
C LYS A 107 -15.60 -8.40 8.55
N LEU A 108 -16.78 -8.55 7.92
CA LEU A 108 -17.83 -9.46 8.39
C LEU A 108 -17.32 -10.90 8.46
N MET A 109 -16.61 -11.37 7.44
CA MET A 109 -16.01 -12.70 7.42
C MET A 109 -15.04 -12.90 8.59
N ILE A 110 -14.14 -11.93 8.85
CA ILE A 110 -13.20 -11.99 9.98
C ILE A 110 -13.95 -12.05 11.33
N GLU A 111 -15.04 -11.28 11.46
CA GLU A 111 -15.86 -11.31 12.66
C GLU A 111 -16.55 -12.68 12.85
N ASP A 112 -17.08 -13.27 11.79
CA ASP A 112 -17.67 -14.62 11.83
C ASP A 112 -16.62 -15.70 12.15
N CYS A 113 -15.35 -15.50 11.73
CA CYS A 113 -14.23 -16.34 12.17
C CYS A 113 -14.00 -16.23 13.69
N LYS A 114 -13.99 -15.00 14.23
CA LYS A 114 -13.83 -14.75 15.66
C LYS A 114 -14.96 -15.36 16.50
N GLN A 115 -16.16 -15.43 15.93
CA GLN A 115 -17.33 -16.07 16.54
C GLN A 115 -17.32 -17.62 16.42
N GLY A 116 -16.29 -18.19 15.78
CA GLY A 116 -16.15 -19.64 15.63
C GLY A 116 -17.17 -20.27 14.66
N LYS A 117 -17.67 -19.50 13.67
CA LYS A 117 -18.61 -20.00 12.65
C LYS A 117 -17.92 -20.61 11.45
N ILE A 118 -16.63 -20.32 11.23
CA ILE A 118 -15.84 -20.70 10.08
C ILE A 118 -14.58 -21.42 10.54
N ASP A 119 -14.22 -22.50 9.87
CA ASP A 119 -13.02 -23.29 10.14
C ASP A 119 -11.96 -23.08 9.04
N LEU A 120 -12.40 -22.82 7.80
CA LEU A 120 -11.50 -22.61 6.67
C LEU A 120 -12.05 -21.51 5.75
N ILE A 121 -11.16 -20.62 5.31
CA ILE A 121 -11.46 -19.65 4.26
C ILE A 121 -10.83 -20.13 2.96
N VAL A 122 -11.62 -20.17 1.88
CA VAL A 122 -11.13 -20.44 0.52
C VAL A 122 -11.14 -19.14 -0.28
N THR A 123 -10.03 -18.83 -0.92
CA THR A 123 -9.89 -17.63 -1.77
C THR A 123 -9.01 -17.92 -2.98
N LYS A 124 -9.20 -17.19 -4.06
CA LYS A 124 -8.50 -17.43 -5.31
C LYS A 124 -6.99 -17.28 -5.21
N SER A 125 -6.50 -16.25 -4.51
CA SER A 125 -5.07 -15.96 -4.40
C SER A 125 -4.76 -15.03 -3.23
N VAL A 126 -3.49 -14.99 -2.82
CA VAL A 126 -2.95 -14.07 -1.81
C VAL A 126 -3.30 -12.60 -2.14
N SER A 127 -3.18 -12.21 -3.42
CA SER A 127 -3.48 -10.84 -3.87
C SER A 127 -4.97 -10.49 -3.84
N ARG A 128 -5.86 -11.48 -3.83
CA ARG A 128 -7.31 -11.29 -3.63
C ARG A 128 -7.68 -11.20 -2.17
N PHE A 129 -6.99 -11.95 -1.32
CA PHE A 129 -7.22 -11.97 0.12
C PHE A 129 -6.75 -10.68 0.80
N ALA A 130 -5.54 -10.22 0.49
CA ALA A 130 -4.97 -9.01 1.06
C ALA A 130 -4.42 -8.07 -0.03
N ARG A 131 -4.15 -6.80 0.33
CA ARG A 131 -3.61 -5.80 -0.59
C ARG A 131 -2.14 -6.03 -0.90
N ASN A 132 -1.44 -6.51 0.09
CA ASN A 132 -0.03 -6.90 0.00
C ASN A 132 0.18 -8.16 0.82
N VAL A 133 1.29 -8.82 0.60
CA VAL A 133 1.61 -10.09 1.25
C VAL A 133 1.87 -9.92 2.75
N VAL A 134 2.35 -8.75 3.18
CA VAL A 134 2.61 -8.46 4.61
C VAL A 134 1.29 -8.42 5.40
N ASP A 135 0.28 -7.72 4.86
CA ASP A 135 -1.07 -7.71 5.45
C ASP A 135 -1.68 -9.12 5.45
N CYS A 136 -1.44 -9.90 4.38
CA CYS A 136 -1.90 -11.29 4.31
C CYS A 136 -1.34 -12.13 5.46
N ILE A 137 -0.03 -12.06 5.72
CA ILE A 137 0.62 -12.77 6.82
C ILE A 137 0.02 -12.32 8.17
N GLY A 138 -0.22 -11.02 8.33
CA GLY A 138 -0.85 -10.47 9.53
C GLY A 138 -2.22 -11.11 9.81
N TYR A 139 -3.10 -11.15 8.81
CA TYR A 139 -4.42 -11.76 8.93
C TYR A 139 -4.34 -13.28 9.14
N VAL A 140 -3.45 -13.97 8.43
CA VAL A 140 -3.26 -15.42 8.60
C VAL A 140 -2.85 -15.75 10.04
N ARG A 141 -1.87 -15.02 10.61
CA ARG A 141 -1.45 -15.21 12.00
C ARG A 141 -2.56 -14.89 13.00
N GLU A 142 -3.34 -13.82 12.76
CA GLU A 142 -4.50 -13.47 13.58
C GLU A 142 -5.54 -14.61 13.59
N LEU A 143 -5.85 -15.17 12.43
CA LEU A 143 -6.83 -16.25 12.28
C LEU A 143 -6.36 -17.56 12.90
N LEU A 144 -5.08 -17.91 12.75
CA LEU A 144 -4.50 -19.11 13.36
C LEU A 144 -4.37 -19.00 14.89
N ALA A 145 -4.27 -17.77 15.42
CA ALA A 145 -4.18 -17.53 16.88
C ALA A 145 -5.54 -17.48 17.58
N LEU A 146 -6.66 -17.62 16.86
CA LEU A 146 -7.99 -17.67 17.46
C LEU A 146 -8.16 -18.91 18.36
N PRO A 147 -9.05 -18.88 19.37
CA PRO A 147 -9.38 -20.05 20.18
C PRO A 147 -9.81 -21.27 19.36
N HIS A 148 -10.48 -21.02 18.21
CA HIS A 148 -10.73 -21.98 17.14
C HIS A 148 -9.92 -21.50 15.93
N PRO A 149 -8.74 -22.10 15.68
CA PRO A 149 -7.89 -21.69 14.56
C PRO A 149 -8.62 -21.78 13.23
N VAL A 150 -8.54 -20.72 12.42
CA VAL A 150 -9.14 -20.68 11.08
C VAL A 150 -8.02 -20.67 10.04
N GLY A 151 -8.05 -21.67 9.15
CA GLY A 151 -7.10 -21.73 8.03
C GLY A 151 -7.53 -20.87 6.85
N VAL A 152 -6.58 -20.60 5.94
CA VAL A 152 -6.84 -19.98 4.64
C VAL A 152 -6.24 -20.85 3.56
N PHE A 153 -7.05 -21.21 2.57
CA PHE A 153 -6.60 -21.92 1.38
C PHE A 153 -6.57 -20.99 0.17
N PHE A 154 -5.39 -20.81 -0.40
CA PHE A 154 -5.15 -20.02 -1.60
C PHE A 154 -5.11 -20.95 -2.81
N GLU A 155 -6.14 -20.88 -3.65
CA GLU A 155 -6.33 -21.80 -4.78
C GLU A 155 -5.21 -21.72 -5.82
N THR A 156 -4.83 -20.48 -6.23
CA THR A 156 -3.81 -20.24 -7.25
C THR A 156 -2.44 -20.72 -6.79
N GLU A 157 -2.06 -20.38 -5.56
CA GLU A 157 -0.77 -20.74 -4.97
C GLU A 157 -0.76 -22.18 -4.43
N ARG A 158 -1.92 -22.83 -4.35
CA ARG A 158 -2.13 -24.17 -3.73
C ARG A 158 -1.54 -24.22 -2.32
N LEU A 159 -1.78 -23.17 -1.56
CA LEU A 159 -1.19 -22.97 -0.25
C LEU A 159 -2.28 -23.05 0.82
N ASN A 160 -2.10 -23.92 1.80
CA ASN A 160 -2.97 -24.02 2.96
C ASN A 160 -2.22 -23.57 4.22
N THR A 161 -2.76 -22.60 4.94
CA THR A 161 -2.08 -22.01 6.10
C THR A 161 -2.03 -22.91 7.33
N PHE A 162 -2.76 -24.00 7.37
CA PHE A 162 -2.59 -25.04 8.38
C PHE A 162 -1.27 -25.82 8.18
N ASP A 163 -0.71 -25.87 6.98
CA ASP A 163 0.61 -26.44 6.76
C ASP A 163 1.68 -25.46 7.29
N PRO A 164 2.52 -25.86 8.27
CA PRO A 164 3.60 -25.03 8.79
C PRO A 164 4.55 -24.49 7.72
N LYS A 165 4.72 -25.19 6.60
CA LYS A 165 5.54 -24.75 5.47
C LYS A 165 4.96 -23.51 4.78
N SER A 166 3.67 -23.29 4.89
CA SER A 166 2.97 -22.16 4.28
C SER A 166 3.43 -20.81 4.79
N GLU A 167 3.77 -20.72 6.08
CA GLU A 167 4.29 -19.47 6.65
C GLU A 167 5.65 -19.10 6.04
N MET A 168 6.52 -20.07 5.81
CA MET A 168 7.80 -19.85 5.14
C MET A 168 7.61 -19.37 3.71
N VAL A 169 6.68 -19.98 2.96
CA VAL A 169 6.36 -19.58 1.58
C VAL A 169 5.80 -18.15 1.54
N LEU A 170 4.84 -17.82 2.41
CA LEU A 170 4.28 -16.47 2.50
C LEU A 170 5.33 -15.43 2.88
N SER A 171 6.22 -15.75 3.83
CA SER A 171 7.32 -14.86 4.24
C SER A 171 8.30 -14.62 3.09
N PHE A 172 8.61 -15.65 2.32
CA PHE A 172 9.45 -15.53 1.13
C PHE A 172 8.78 -14.66 0.06
N MET A 173 7.49 -14.87 -0.20
CA MET A 173 6.71 -14.04 -1.13
C MET A 173 6.67 -12.57 -0.67
N ALA A 174 6.56 -12.31 0.62
CA ALA A 174 6.59 -10.94 1.17
C ALA A 174 7.95 -10.27 0.92
N THR A 175 9.04 -11.00 1.12
CA THR A 175 10.39 -10.48 0.87
C THR A 175 10.56 -10.14 -0.62
N LEU A 176 10.15 -11.04 -1.52
CA LEU A 176 10.20 -10.78 -2.96
C LEU A 176 9.36 -9.57 -3.37
N ALA A 177 8.14 -9.44 -2.83
CA ALA A 177 7.27 -8.31 -3.14
C ALA A 177 7.85 -6.96 -2.63
N GLN A 178 8.53 -6.97 -1.48
CA GLN A 178 9.24 -5.78 -0.97
C GLN A 178 10.42 -5.41 -1.86
N GLU A 179 11.25 -6.39 -2.25
CA GLU A 179 12.38 -6.18 -3.17
C GLU A 179 11.92 -5.66 -4.53
N GLU A 180 10.83 -6.21 -5.08
CA GLU A 180 10.25 -5.73 -6.34
C GLU A 180 9.77 -4.28 -6.21
N SER A 181 9.11 -3.93 -5.12
CA SER A 181 8.65 -2.56 -4.85
C SER A 181 9.81 -1.59 -4.69
N HIS A 182 10.87 -1.99 -3.99
CA HIS A 182 12.11 -1.21 -3.83
C HIS A 182 12.77 -0.95 -5.18
N THR A 183 13.00 -2.01 -5.95
CA THR A 183 13.62 -1.92 -7.29
C THR A 183 12.82 -1.03 -8.23
N LYS A 184 11.49 -1.16 -8.27
CA LYS A 184 10.63 -0.26 -9.06
C LYS A 184 10.77 1.20 -8.65
N SER A 185 10.86 1.48 -7.35
CA SER A 185 11.08 2.84 -6.83
C SER A 185 12.45 3.38 -7.23
N GLU A 186 13.50 2.58 -7.17
CA GLU A 186 14.85 2.99 -7.60
C GLU A 186 14.91 3.28 -9.10
N ILE A 187 14.36 2.40 -9.94
CA ILE A 187 14.29 2.59 -11.40
C ILE A 187 13.52 3.87 -11.73
N MET A 188 12.37 4.12 -11.07
CA MET A 188 11.58 5.32 -11.27
C MET A 188 12.38 6.57 -10.89
N ASN A 189 13.03 6.57 -9.74
CA ASN A 189 13.86 7.71 -9.29
C ASN A 189 15.04 7.96 -10.24
N ALA A 190 15.74 6.92 -10.68
CA ALA A 190 16.81 7.04 -11.65
C ALA A 190 16.32 7.58 -13.01
N SER A 191 15.17 7.14 -13.48
CA SER A 191 14.51 7.64 -14.69
C SER A 191 14.15 9.12 -14.58
N ILE A 192 13.59 9.55 -13.44
CA ILE A 192 13.27 10.95 -13.16
C ILE A 192 14.54 11.80 -13.14
N GLU A 193 15.58 11.35 -12.44
CA GLU A 193 16.85 12.07 -12.38
C GLU A 193 17.51 12.19 -13.74
N MET A 194 17.50 11.14 -14.55
CA MET A 194 18.04 11.15 -15.91
C MET A 194 17.29 12.17 -16.79
N ARG A 195 15.97 12.26 -16.68
CA ARG A 195 15.16 13.28 -17.39
C ARG A 195 15.55 14.68 -16.95
N PHE A 196 15.68 14.92 -15.65
CA PHE A 196 16.08 16.24 -15.13
C PHE A 196 17.47 16.65 -15.61
N ARG A 197 18.43 15.76 -15.63
CA ARG A 197 19.78 16.00 -16.15
C ARG A 197 19.79 16.34 -17.66
N ARG A 198 18.82 15.81 -18.39
CA ARG A 198 18.63 16.12 -19.82
C ARG A 198 17.80 17.39 -20.06
N GLY A 199 17.33 18.06 -19.00
CA GLY A 199 16.48 19.25 -19.09
C GLY A 199 15.05 18.96 -19.53
N ILE A 200 14.60 17.71 -19.41
CA ILE A 200 13.24 17.29 -19.72
C ILE A 200 12.42 17.35 -18.42
N PHE A 201 11.49 18.29 -18.35
CA PHE A 201 10.63 18.48 -17.19
C PHE A 201 9.18 18.20 -17.55
N LEU A 202 8.52 17.32 -16.81
CA LEU A 202 7.07 17.17 -16.91
C LEU A 202 6.43 18.36 -16.21
N THR A 203 5.64 19.10 -16.96
CA THR A 203 4.90 20.25 -16.44
C THR A 203 3.49 19.83 -16.04
N PRO A 204 3.06 20.14 -14.81
CA PRO A 204 1.68 19.90 -14.40
C PRO A 204 0.73 20.88 -15.10
N ILE A 205 -0.56 20.56 -15.06
CA ILE A 205 -1.62 21.49 -15.46
C ILE A 205 -1.49 22.78 -14.64
N LEU A 206 -1.37 23.91 -15.34
CA LEU A 206 -1.09 25.22 -14.74
C LEU A 206 -2.07 26.27 -15.30
N LEU A 207 -2.61 27.12 -14.43
CA LEU A 207 -3.45 28.24 -14.87
C LEU A 207 -2.65 29.20 -15.76
N GLY A 208 -3.23 29.63 -16.87
CA GLY A 208 -2.59 30.50 -17.85
C GLY A 208 -1.86 29.76 -18.95
N TYR A 209 -1.81 28.41 -18.88
CA TYR A 209 -1.15 27.59 -19.89
C TYR A 209 -1.98 26.35 -20.24
N ASP A 210 -1.89 25.97 -21.52
CA ASP A 210 -2.30 24.68 -22.02
C ASP A 210 -1.07 23.85 -22.43
N HIS A 211 -1.26 22.58 -22.78
CA HIS A 211 -0.21 21.74 -23.33
C HIS A 211 -0.42 21.56 -24.81
N ASP A 212 0.66 21.71 -25.61
CA ASP A 212 0.66 21.31 -27.01
C ASP A 212 0.70 19.76 -27.14
N GLU A 213 0.73 19.26 -28.37
CA GLU A 213 0.81 17.83 -28.68
C GLU A 213 2.08 17.17 -28.14
N ASP A 214 3.16 17.92 -27.97
CA ASP A 214 4.43 17.48 -27.41
C ASP A 214 4.50 17.61 -25.88
N GLY A 215 3.46 18.17 -25.24
CA GLY A 215 3.38 18.36 -23.78
C GLY A 215 4.12 19.62 -23.30
N ASN A 216 4.49 20.55 -24.17
CA ASN A 216 5.06 21.83 -23.78
C ASN A 216 3.97 22.80 -23.34
N LEU A 217 4.33 23.77 -22.48
CA LEU A 217 3.41 24.81 -22.02
C LEU A 217 3.27 25.90 -23.12
N VAL A 218 2.04 26.13 -23.52
CA VAL A 218 1.64 27.22 -24.46
C VAL A 218 0.69 28.14 -23.72
N ILE A 219 0.84 29.46 -23.88
CA ILE A 219 -0.01 30.44 -23.19
C ILE A 219 -1.47 30.29 -23.65
N ASN A 220 -2.36 30.17 -22.66
CA ASN A 220 -3.80 30.32 -22.85
C ASN A 220 -4.17 31.77 -22.53
N GLU A 221 -4.52 32.54 -23.56
CA GLU A 221 -4.72 33.99 -23.45
C GLU A 221 -5.82 34.39 -22.48
N GLU A 222 -6.90 33.62 -22.37
CA GLU A 222 -7.99 33.93 -21.44
C GLU A 222 -7.58 33.70 -19.99
N GLU A 223 -6.93 32.56 -19.70
CA GLU A 223 -6.44 32.27 -18.38
C GLU A 223 -5.25 33.15 -17.98
N ALA A 224 -4.42 33.52 -18.94
CA ALA A 224 -3.28 34.42 -18.71
C ALA A 224 -3.74 35.82 -18.23
N LYS A 225 -4.91 36.31 -18.66
CA LYS A 225 -5.49 37.56 -18.16
C LYS A 225 -5.79 37.46 -16.65
N ILE A 226 -6.27 36.31 -16.17
CA ILE A 226 -6.55 36.09 -14.74
C ILE A 226 -5.22 36.08 -13.96
N VAL A 227 -4.19 35.40 -14.48
CA VAL A 227 -2.86 35.38 -13.86
C VAL A 227 -2.28 36.79 -13.76
N LYS A 228 -2.35 37.58 -14.85
CA LYS A 228 -1.89 38.99 -14.85
C LYS A 228 -2.65 39.83 -13.83
N LEU A 229 -3.97 39.65 -13.74
CA LEU A 229 -4.80 40.37 -12.77
C LEU A 229 -4.37 40.05 -11.32
N ILE A 230 -4.10 38.77 -11.01
CA ILE A 230 -3.61 38.34 -9.69
C ILE A 230 -2.29 39.05 -9.34
N PHE A 231 -1.31 39.06 -10.27
CA PHE A 231 -0.05 39.75 -10.04
C PHE A 231 -0.22 41.27 -9.91
N MET A 232 -1.06 41.94 -10.75
CA MET A 232 -1.35 43.35 -10.63
C MET A 232 -1.98 43.72 -9.28
N MET A 233 -2.99 42.98 -8.83
CA MET A 233 -3.64 43.25 -7.56
C MET A 233 -2.66 43.11 -6.40
N TYR A 234 -1.83 42.05 -6.42
CA TYR A 234 -0.82 41.84 -5.40
C TYR A 234 0.23 42.96 -5.36
N LEU A 235 0.70 43.43 -6.51
CA LEU A 235 1.63 44.56 -6.62
C LEU A 235 1.02 45.89 -6.16
N ASN A 236 -0.30 46.05 -6.29
CA ASN A 236 -1.05 47.18 -5.78
C ASN A 236 -1.37 47.07 -4.26
N GLY A 237 -0.85 46.03 -3.56
CA GLY A 237 -0.96 45.90 -2.12
C GLY A 237 -2.17 45.11 -1.63
N CYS A 238 -2.96 44.48 -2.54
CA CYS A 238 -4.07 43.62 -2.13
C CYS A 238 -3.55 42.34 -1.45
N THR A 239 -4.23 41.91 -0.41
CA THR A 239 -3.96 40.63 0.25
C THR A 239 -4.42 39.44 -0.58
N CYS A 240 -3.86 38.25 -0.33
CA CYS A 240 -4.31 37.03 -1.03
C CYS A 240 -5.80 36.72 -0.78
N GLN A 241 -6.37 37.17 0.36
CA GLN A 241 -7.80 37.02 0.65
C GLN A 241 -8.61 37.95 -0.24
N GLU A 242 -8.30 39.24 -0.30
CA GLU A 242 -9.02 40.21 -1.13
C GLU A 242 -8.95 39.81 -2.62
N ILE A 243 -7.81 39.32 -3.09
CA ILE A 243 -7.69 38.80 -4.47
C ILE A 243 -8.60 37.58 -4.70
N ALA A 244 -8.63 36.65 -3.76
CA ALA A 244 -9.48 35.45 -3.86
C ALA A 244 -10.97 35.82 -3.89
N ASP A 245 -11.40 36.74 -3.03
CA ASP A 245 -12.78 37.22 -2.94
C ASP A 245 -13.18 37.94 -4.26
N THR A 246 -12.34 38.85 -4.75
CA THR A 246 -12.56 39.55 -6.02
C THR A 246 -12.70 38.59 -7.20
N LEU A 247 -11.83 37.60 -7.34
CA LEU A 247 -11.90 36.62 -8.42
C LEU A 247 -13.13 35.73 -8.33
N THR A 248 -13.59 35.43 -7.10
CA THR A 248 -14.81 34.69 -6.86
C THR A 248 -16.04 35.51 -7.25
N GLU A 249 -16.08 36.79 -6.90
CA GLU A 249 -17.16 37.73 -7.27
C GLU A 249 -17.22 37.96 -8.80
N LEU A 250 -16.07 38.05 -9.45
CA LEU A 250 -15.98 38.16 -10.91
C LEU A 250 -16.34 36.86 -11.66
N GLY A 251 -16.57 35.76 -10.94
CA GLY A 251 -16.86 34.47 -11.53
C GLY A 251 -15.70 33.85 -12.33
N CYS A 252 -14.46 34.28 -12.05
CA CYS A 252 -13.28 33.71 -12.71
C CYS A 252 -13.10 32.24 -12.35
N MET A 253 -12.85 31.38 -13.34
CA MET A 253 -12.67 29.96 -13.10
C MET A 253 -11.21 29.61 -12.78
N THR A 254 -11.01 28.73 -11.82
CA THR A 254 -9.72 28.09 -11.60
C THR A 254 -9.44 27.08 -12.72
N LYS A 255 -8.19 26.64 -12.89
CA LYS A 255 -7.82 25.59 -13.89
C LYS A 255 -8.61 24.26 -13.71
N LYS A 256 -9.18 24.01 -12.54
CA LYS A 256 -10.04 22.85 -12.25
C LYS A 256 -11.53 23.09 -12.50
N GLY A 257 -11.91 24.27 -12.99
CA GLY A 257 -13.29 24.63 -13.24
C GLY A 257 -14.08 25.11 -12.01
N ASN A 258 -13.42 25.29 -10.85
CA ASN A 258 -14.08 25.84 -9.67
C ASN A 258 -14.16 27.36 -9.78
N THR A 259 -15.28 27.96 -9.34
CA THR A 259 -15.48 29.41 -9.29
C THR A 259 -15.05 30.03 -7.96
N VAL A 260 -14.92 29.22 -6.91
CA VAL A 260 -14.49 29.68 -5.56
C VAL A 260 -12.99 29.62 -5.45
N TRP A 261 -12.36 30.74 -5.14
CA TRP A 261 -10.93 30.88 -4.94
C TRP A 261 -10.57 30.84 -3.46
N SER A 262 -9.40 30.31 -3.15
CA SER A 262 -8.84 30.32 -1.79
C SER A 262 -7.56 31.15 -1.74
N PRO A 263 -7.23 31.81 -0.62
CA PRO A 263 -5.98 32.55 -0.47
C PRO A 263 -4.75 31.68 -0.69
N GLY A 264 -4.83 30.38 -0.37
CA GLY A 264 -3.76 29.42 -0.61
C GLY A 264 -3.50 29.19 -2.08
N SER A 265 -4.54 29.18 -2.94
CA SER A 265 -4.37 29.05 -4.40
C SER A 265 -3.73 30.29 -5.01
N ILE A 266 -4.10 31.49 -4.52
CA ILE A 266 -3.46 32.74 -4.95
C ILE A 266 -1.96 32.73 -4.59
N LEU A 267 -1.63 32.39 -3.35
CA LEU A 267 -0.24 32.31 -2.90
C LEU A 267 0.58 31.29 -3.74
N GLN A 268 -0.01 30.15 -4.10
CA GLN A 268 0.66 29.17 -4.95
C GLN A 268 0.94 29.70 -6.35
N ILE A 269 0.03 30.50 -6.94
CA ILE A 269 0.23 31.15 -8.25
C ILE A 269 1.37 32.18 -8.15
N LEU A 270 1.33 33.06 -7.15
CA LEU A 270 2.35 34.10 -6.94
C LEU A 270 3.76 33.54 -6.71
N GLN A 271 3.87 32.37 -6.06
CA GLN A 271 5.14 31.71 -5.77
C GLN A 271 5.65 30.77 -6.86
N ASN A 272 4.89 30.58 -7.93
CA ASN A 272 5.23 29.61 -8.98
C ASN A 272 6.11 30.25 -10.06
N GLU A 273 7.38 29.87 -10.10
CA GLU A 273 8.36 30.33 -11.08
C GLU A 273 7.99 30.03 -12.52
N ARG A 274 7.07 29.12 -12.76
CA ARG A 274 6.63 28.79 -14.13
C ARG A 274 5.91 29.95 -14.81
N HIS A 275 5.23 30.81 -14.05
CA HIS A 275 4.63 32.02 -14.63
C HIS A 275 5.67 33.01 -15.15
N CYS A 276 6.91 32.92 -14.68
CA CYS A 276 8.06 33.69 -15.19
C CYS A 276 8.82 32.97 -16.34
N GLY A 277 8.31 31.84 -16.83
CA GLY A 277 8.96 31.07 -17.88
C GLY A 277 10.06 30.11 -17.41
N ASP A 278 10.36 30.06 -16.13
CA ASP A 278 11.37 29.20 -15.54
C ASP A 278 10.75 27.88 -15.03
N VAL A 279 11.56 26.85 -14.93
CA VAL A 279 11.17 25.59 -14.26
C VAL A 279 12.20 25.22 -13.21
N LEU A 280 11.74 24.96 -11.99
CA LEU A 280 12.54 24.36 -10.94
C LEU A 280 11.99 22.97 -10.62
N ALA A 281 12.78 21.94 -10.92
CA ALA A 281 12.45 20.56 -10.66
C ALA A 281 13.07 20.04 -9.37
N HIS A 282 12.55 18.90 -8.87
CA HIS A 282 12.98 18.22 -7.65
C HIS A 282 12.78 19.07 -6.37
N LYS A 283 11.68 19.85 -6.34
CA LYS A 283 11.26 20.62 -5.16
C LYS A 283 10.85 19.73 -3.99
N THR A 284 10.39 18.50 -4.29
CA THR A 284 9.99 17.50 -3.31
C THR A 284 10.55 16.14 -3.67
N TYR A 285 10.69 15.26 -2.69
CA TYR A 285 11.08 13.87 -2.88
C TYR A 285 10.40 12.98 -1.86
N THR A 286 10.27 11.70 -2.18
CA THR A 286 9.73 10.68 -1.27
C THR A 286 10.89 9.90 -0.67
N PRO A 287 11.21 10.09 0.64
CA PRO A 287 12.37 9.45 1.26
C PRO A 287 12.18 7.95 1.49
N ASN A 288 10.93 7.52 1.65
CA ASN A 288 10.59 6.11 1.93
C ASN A 288 9.47 5.67 0.99
N TYR A 289 9.75 4.65 0.18
CA TYR A 289 8.81 4.09 -0.78
C TYR A 289 7.61 3.38 -0.15
N LEU A 290 7.71 2.94 1.12
CA LEU A 290 6.62 2.24 1.82
C LEU A 290 5.48 3.16 2.24
N ASN A 291 5.77 4.38 2.66
CA ASN A 291 4.74 5.29 3.18
C ASN A 291 4.29 6.36 2.18
N HIS A 292 4.95 6.47 1.03
CA HIS A 292 4.64 7.41 -0.06
C HIS A 292 4.53 8.89 0.35
N LYS A 293 5.03 9.26 1.56
CA LYS A 293 4.97 10.65 2.03
C LYS A 293 6.08 11.47 1.39
N SER A 294 5.65 12.48 0.63
CA SER A 294 6.58 13.46 0.04
C SER A 294 7.08 14.46 1.08
N LYS A 295 8.36 14.83 0.99
CA LYS A 295 9.00 15.89 1.79
C LYS A 295 9.54 16.97 0.87
N LYS A 296 9.53 18.22 1.35
CA LYS A 296 10.16 19.36 0.66
C LYS A 296 11.67 19.13 0.59
N ASN A 297 12.25 19.35 -0.58
CA ASN A 297 13.69 19.27 -0.78
C ASN A 297 14.35 20.58 -0.32
N MET A 298 14.98 20.53 0.83
CA MET A 298 15.73 21.64 1.42
C MET A 298 17.22 21.54 1.06
N GLN A 299 17.51 21.28 -0.24
CA GLN A 299 18.85 21.02 -0.79
C GLN A 299 19.51 19.70 -0.30
N ASN A 300 18.72 18.79 0.25
CA ASN A 300 19.17 17.42 0.58
C ASN A 300 19.47 16.60 -0.67
N ARG A 301 18.91 16.99 -1.81
CA ARG A 301 19.12 16.38 -3.13
C ARG A 301 19.30 17.45 -4.18
N PRO A 302 20.00 17.18 -5.29
CA PRO A 302 20.15 18.13 -6.39
C PRO A 302 18.79 18.65 -6.86
N GLN A 303 18.70 19.97 -7.09
CA GLN A 303 17.58 20.61 -7.75
C GLN A 303 18.03 21.07 -9.15
N TYR A 304 17.13 21.02 -10.10
CA TYR A 304 17.44 21.35 -11.49
C TYR A 304 16.58 22.54 -11.92
N ARG A 305 17.25 23.63 -12.31
CA ARG A 305 16.58 24.85 -12.82
C ARG A 305 16.88 25.02 -14.28
N LYS A 306 15.85 25.25 -15.10
CA LYS A 306 15.96 25.68 -16.47
C LYS A 306 15.29 27.05 -16.61
N ARG A 307 16.07 28.05 -17.03
CA ARG A 307 15.57 29.39 -17.30
C ARG A 307 15.01 29.44 -18.74
N ASN A 308 14.00 30.27 -18.93
CA ASN A 308 13.36 30.44 -20.23
C ASN A 308 12.96 29.11 -20.88
N HIS A 309 12.34 28.23 -20.08
CA HIS A 309 11.88 26.92 -20.53
C HIS A 309 10.68 27.03 -21.46
N HIS A 310 9.82 28.01 -21.23
CA HIS A 310 8.61 28.32 -22.01
C HIS A 310 8.34 29.81 -21.96
N GLU A 311 7.40 30.30 -22.75
CA GLU A 311 7.04 31.71 -22.78
C GLU A 311 6.44 32.15 -21.42
N ALA A 312 6.92 33.27 -20.87
CA ALA A 312 6.44 33.83 -19.62
C ALA A 312 5.12 34.60 -19.84
N ILE A 313 4.22 34.51 -18.86
CA ILE A 313 3.06 35.40 -18.79
C ILE A 313 3.55 36.75 -18.29
N LYS A 314 3.92 37.63 -19.26
CA LYS A 314 4.38 39.00 -18.93
C LYS A 314 3.20 39.82 -18.43
N GLY A 315 3.39 40.43 -17.27
CA GLY A 315 2.51 41.42 -16.67
C GLY A 315 2.74 42.79 -17.28
#